data_4b00cc68afd3aedb83cfacada048f2f6
#
_entry.id   4b00cc68afd3aedb83cfacada048f2f6
#
_cell.length_a   1.000
_cell.length_b   1.000
_cell.length_c   1.000
_cell.angle_alpha   90.00
_cell.angle_beta   90.00
_cell.angle_gamma   90.00
#
_symmetry.space_group_name_H-M   'P 1'
#
loop_
_entity.id
_entity.type
_entity.pdbx_description
1 polymer ?
#
loop_
_entity_poly.entity_id
_entity_poly.type
_entity_poly.pdbx_seq_one_letter_code
_entity_poly.pdbx_strand_id
1 'polypeptide(L)'
;MIDFEQIIKKYCADNAELYHILMTHSRQVADRALAILAAHPQWVESGEVDPVFVEEAAMLHDVGVVLCNAPKIHCLGTHAYIEHGYLGAEILRQEGLPKHAAVAERHTGTGITMEQIMRENLPIPLQDYSPRTLEEKLICYADKFYSKTKLGQDKPMSKIRQHLWKYGSDTVNRFDEMQALFEPNS
;
A
#
# COMPACT_ATOMS: atom_id res chain seq x y z
N MET A 1 -3.84 -6.32 -19.14
CA MET A 1 -3.10 -6.76 -17.94
C MET A 1 -1.66 -6.32 -18.09
N ILE A 2 -1.13 -5.62 -17.10
CA ILE A 2 0.27 -5.15 -17.11
C ILE A 2 1.20 -6.26 -16.59
N ASP A 3 2.45 -6.22 -17.01
CA ASP A 3 3.49 -7.11 -16.48
C ASP A 3 4.15 -6.47 -15.23
N PHE A 4 3.47 -6.57 -14.09
CA PHE A 4 3.96 -6.02 -12.83
C PHE A 4 5.24 -6.71 -12.35
N GLU A 5 5.46 -7.99 -12.70
CA GLU A 5 6.69 -8.71 -12.34
C GLU A 5 7.90 -8.10 -13.05
N GLN A 6 7.77 -7.79 -14.34
CA GLN A 6 8.82 -7.14 -15.11
C GLN A 6 9.14 -5.75 -14.54
N ILE A 7 8.11 -4.97 -14.15
CA ILE A 7 8.30 -3.65 -13.53
C ILE A 7 9.07 -3.79 -12.22
N ILE A 8 8.61 -4.64 -11.30
CA ILE A 8 9.28 -4.84 -10.00
C ILE A 8 10.72 -5.30 -10.20
N LYS A 9 10.94 -6.27 -11.10
CA LYS A 9 12.28 -6.78 -11.42
C LYS A 9 13.20 -5.70 -11.97
N LYS A 10 12.69 -4.83 -12.85
CA LYS A 10 13.43 -3.68 -13.41
C LYS A 10 13.97 -2.77 -12.30
N TYR A 11 13.16 -2.45 -11.31
CA TYR A 11 13.54 -1.52 -10.24
C TYR A 11 14.30 -2.18 -9.08
N CYS A 12 14.12 -3.48 -8.83
CA CYS A 12 14.94 -4.23 -7.89
C CYS A 12 16.33 -4.53 -8.44
N ALA A 13 16.54 -4.46 -9.76
CA ALA A 13 17.79 -4.80 -10.43
C ALA A 13 18.31 -6.18 -9.98
N ASP A 14 19.56 -6.27 -9.49
CA ASP A 14 20.18 -7.53 -9.05
C ASP A 14 19.89 -7.86 -7.57
N ASN A 15 19.00 -7.14 -6.90
CA ASN A 15 18.65 -7.37 -5.49
C ASN A 15 17.55 -8.43 -5.38
N ALA A 16 17.95 -9.69 -5.43
CA ALA A 16 17.04 -10.84 -5.40
C ALA A 16 16.26 -10.95 -4.07
N GLU A 17 16.88 -10.58 -2.94
CA GLU A 17 16.26 -10.59 -1.62
C GLU A 17 15.11 -9.57 -1.54
N LEU A 18 15.37 -8.34 -2.00
CA LEU A 18 14.36 -7.30 -2.06
C LEU A 18 13.22 -7.69 -3.01
N TYR A 19 13.55 -8.21 -4.20
CA TYR A 19 12.55 -8.70 -5.15
C TYR A 19 11.64 -9.75 -4.51
N HIS A 20 12.23 -10.75 -3.83
CA HIS A 20 11.46 -11.78 -3.12
C HIS A 20 10.54 -11.18 -2.05
N ILE A 21 11.04 -10.24 -1.26
CA ILE A 21 10.25 -9.57 -0.20
C ILE A 21 9.07 -8.81 -0.82
N LEU A 22 9.31 -8.01 -1.86
CA LEU A 22 8.27 -7.23 -2.52
C LEU A 22 7.21 -8.13 -3.14
N MET A 23 7.62 -9.14 -3.92
CA MET A 23 6.69 -10.07 -4.55
C MET A 23 5.83 -10.81 -3.52
N THR A 24 6.45 -11.30 -2.44
CA THR A 24 5.73 -12.05 -1.40
C THR A 24 4.75 -11.15 -0.64
N HIS A 25 5.21 -9.98 -0.17
CA HIS A 25 4.36 -9.04 0.56
C HIS A 25 3.20 -8.54 -0.31
N SER A 26 3.49 -8.08 -1.52
CA SER A 26 2.47 -7.54 -2.43
C SER A 26 1.45 -8.60 -2.84
N ARG A 27 1.87 -9.88 -3.02
CA ARG A 27 0.95 -10.99 -3.29
C ARG A 27 0.01 -11.21 -2.10
N GLN A 28 0.49 -11.18 -0.86
CA GLN A 28 -0.36 -11.30 0.33
C GLN A 28 -1.40 -10.17 0.39
N VAL A 29 -1.00 -8.93 0.06
CA VAL A 29 -1.92 -7.79 0.00
C VAL A 29 -2.96 -7.97 -1.11
N ALA A 30 -2.55 -8.39 -2.30
CA ALA A 30 -3.44 -8.65 -3.43
C ALA A 30 -4.44 -9.76 -3.12
N ASP A 31 -3.98 -10.89 -2.57
CA ASP A 31 -4.83 -12.03 -2.24
C ASP A 31 -5.91 -11.65 -1.20
N ARG A 32 -5.55 -10.86 -0.18
CA ARG A 32 -6.53 -10.34 0.78
C ARG A 32 -7.52 -9.39 0.14
N ALA A 33 -7.05 -8.45 -0.67
CA ALA A 33 -7.94 -7.50 -1.37
C ALA A 33 -8.93 -8.24 -2.29
N LEU A 34 -8.47 -9.24 -3.05
CA LEU A 34 -9.33 -10.06 -3.90
C LEU A 34 -10.30 -10.93 -3.10
N ALA A 35 -9.89 -11.47 -1.94
CA ALA A 35 -10.78 -12.21 -1.05
C ALA A 35 -11.91 -11.32 -0.49
N ILE A 36 -11.60 -10.06 -0.14
CA ILE A 36 -12.62 -9.09 0.27
C ILE A 36 -13.57 -8.80 -0.89
N LEU A 37 -13.07 -8.59 -2.11
CA LEU A 37 -13.93 -8.38 -3.28
C LEU A 37 -14.83 -9.58 -3.58
N ALA A 38 -14.36 -10.79 -3.39
CA ALA A 38 -15.17 -12.00 -3.56
C ALA A 38 -16.35 -12.05 -2.57
N ALA A 39 -16.20 -11.43 -1.40
CA ALA A 39 -17.29 -11.29 -0.42
C ALA A 39 -18.24 -10.11 -0.73
N HIS A 40 -17.89 -9.25 -1.70
CA HIS A 40 -18.63 -8.04 -2.09
C HIS A 40 -18.85 -7.99 -3.62
N PRO A 41 -19.51 -9.01 -4.23
CA PRO A 41 -19.63 -9.10 -5.69
C PRO A 41 -20.33 -7.90 -6.32
N GLN A 42 -21.18 -7.19 -5.58
CA GLN A 42 -21.90 -6.01 -6.07
C GLN A 42 -20.98 -4.89 -6.56
N TRP A 43 -19.78 -4.73 -6.00
CA TRP A 43 -18.83 -3.71 -6.44
C TRP A 43 -18.19 -4.03 -7.79
N VAL A 44 -18.02 -5.32 -8.06
CA VAL A 44 -17.50 -5.80 -9.35
C VAL A 44 -18.61 -5.78 -10.41
N GLU A 45 -19.81 -6.26 -10.06
CA GLU A 45 -20.97 -6.30 -10.97
C GLU A 45 -21.43 -4.89 -11.38
N SER A 46 -21.33 -3.91 -10.50
CA SER A 46 -21.63 -2.50 -10.82
C SER A 46 -20.56 -1.80 -11.67
N GLY A 47 -19.37 -2.41 -11.80
CA GLY A 47 -18.21 -1.79 -12.45
C GLY A 47 -17.52 -0.72 -11.61
N GLU A 48 -17.85 -0.61 -10.31
CA GLU A 48 -17.20 0.33 -9.39
C GLU A 48 -15.76 -0.09 -9.06
N VAL A 49 -15.49 -1.40 -9.03
CA VAL A 49 -14.16 -1.97 -8.79
C VAL A 49 -13.79 -2.95 -9.90
N ASP A 50 -12.59 -2.78 -10.46
CA ASP A 50 -11.98 -3.73 -11.38
C ASP A 50 -11.00 -4.67 -10.63
N PRO A 51 -11.32 -5.98 -10.49
CA PRO A 51 -10.44 -6.93 -9.79
C PRO A 51 -9.04 -7.05 -10.43
N VAL A 52 -8.95 -6.90 -11.75
CA VAL A 52 -7.66 -6.94 -12.46
C VAL A 52 -6.81 -5.75 -12.04
N PHE A 53 -7.40 -4.56 -12.02
CA PHE A 53 -6.71 -3.35 -11.54
C PHE A 53 -6.30 -3.47 -10.06
N VAL A 54 -7.16 -4.02 -9.20
CA VAL A 54 -6.85 -4.22 -7.77
C VAL A 54 -5.63 -5.13 -7.61
N GLU A 55 -5.58 -6.24 -8.35
CA GLU A 55 -4.41 -7.14 -8.32
C GLU A 55 -3.14 -6.41 -8.77
N GLU A 56 -3.17 -5.78 -9.94
CA GLU A 56 -2.04 -5.06 -10.52
C GLU A 56 -1.53 -3.95 -9.59
N ALA A 57 -2.44 -3.15 -9.04
CA ALA A 57 -2.11 -2.03 -8.17
C ALA A 57 -1.59 -2.51 -6.80
N ALA A 58 -2.16 -3.58 -6.24
CA ALA A 58 -1.65 -4.20 -5.01
C ALA A 58 -0.25 -4.77 -5.23
N MET A 59 0.04 -5.38 -6.39
CA MET A 59 1.38 -5.87 -6.69
C MET A 59 2.42 -4.75 -6.80
N LEU A 60 2.03 -3.54 -7.19
CA LEU A 60 2.93 -2.41 -7.45
C LEU A 60 2.96 -1.34 -6.34
N HIS A 61 2.07 -1.40 -5.33
CA HIS A 61 1.89 -0.32 -4.36
C HIS A 61 3.17 0.11 -3.64
N ASP A 62 4.08 -0.82 -3.46
CA ASP A 62 5.31 -0.67 -2.69
C ASP A 62 6.59 -0.51 -3.53
N VAL A 63 6.48 -0.37 -4.86
CA VAL A 63 7.66 -0.33 -5.73
C VAL A 63 8.67 0.77 -5.33
N GLY A 64 8.22 1.84 -4.71
CA GLY A 64 9.09 2.94 -4.27
C GLY A 64 10.03 2.62 -3.12
N VAL A 65 9.86 1.49 -2.40
CA VAL A 65 10.79 1.10 -1.32
C VAL A 65 12.21 0.88 -1.83
N VAL A 66 12.38 0.56 -3.12
CA VAL A 66 13.70 0.36 -3.74
C VAL A 66 14.62 1.57 -3.60
N LEU A 67 14.06 2.77 -3.45
CA LEU A 67 14.80 4.03 -3.30
C LEU A 67 15.07 4.40 -1.83
N CYS A 68 14.51 3.65 -0.88
CA CYS A 68 14.55 3.98 0.55
C CYS A 68 15.74 3.34 1.27
N ASN A 69 16.13 3.93 2.39
CA ASN A 69 17.08 3.36 3.33
C ASN A 69 16.32 2.51 4.36
N ALA A 70 16.21 1.21 4.09
CA ALA A 70 15.53 0.24 4.96
C ALA A 70 16.31 -1.11 4.95
N PRO A 71 17.47 -1.20 5.61
CA PRO A 71 18.36 -2.37 5.54
C PRO A 71 17.70 -3.69 5.98
N LYS A 72 16.70 -3.63 6.86
CA LYS A 72 15.95 -4.82 7.32
C LYS A 72 15.16 -5.53 6.23
N ILE A 73 14.94 -4.86 5.12
CA ILE A 73 14.28 -5.40 3.91
C ILE A 73 15.19 -5.29 2.68
N HIS A 74 16.50 -5.25 2.92
CA HIS A 74 17.54 -5.18 1.88
C HIS A 74 17.47 -3.95 0.98
N CYS A 75 16.81 -2.86 1.42
CA CYS A 75 16.80 -1.57 0.72
C CYS A 75 17.96 -0.70 1.21
N LEU A 76 18.87 -0.34 0.32
CA LEU A 76 20.06 0.45 0.59
C LEU A 76 20.04 1.80 -0.16
N GLY A 77 18.85 2.33 -0.43
CA GLY A 77 18.67 3.65 -1.01
C GLY A 77 18.96 4.78 -0.02
N THR A 78 18.64 6.00 -0.42
CA THR A 78 18.99 7.21 0.35
C THR A 78 17.79 7.93 0.96
N HIS A 79 16.58 7.59 0.51
CA HIS A 79 15.34 8.24 0.96
C HIS A 79 14.85 7.67 2.30
N ALA A 80 14.14 8.51 3.07
CA ALA A 80 13.46 8.02 4.28
C ALA A 80 12.33 7.05 3.90
N TYR A 81 12.10 6.02 4.72
CA TYR A 81 11.11 4.99 4.41
C TYR A 81 9.70 5.54 4.19
N ILE A 82 9.35 6.63 4.89
CA ILE A 82 8.03 7.29 4.74
C ILE A 82 7.79 7.83 3.32
N GLU A 83 8.83 8.07 2.53
CA GLU A 83 8.74 8.59 1.17
C GLU A 83 8.34 7.53 0.14
N HIS A 84 8.34 6.22 0.49
CA HIS A 84 8.16 5.13 -0.48
C HIS A 84 6.87 5.23 -1.31
N GLY A 85 5.77 5.67 -0.70
CA GLY A 85 4.50 5.84 -1.43
C GLY A 85 4.59 6.91 -2.51
N TYR A 86 5.11 8.09 -2.15
CA TYR A 86 5.36 9.18 -3.08
C TYR A 86 6.36 8.79 -4.18
N LEU A 87 7.50 8.20 -3.82
CA LEU A 87 8.52 7.76 -4.77
C LEU A 87 8.00 6.65 -5.70
N GLY A 88 7.20 5.73 -5.17
CA GLY A 88 6.54 4.69 -5.95
C GLY A 88 5.58 5.27 -6.98
N ALA A 89 4.84 6.30 -6.60
CA ALA A 89 3.97 7.00 -7.52
C ALA A 89 4.74 7.67 -8.67
N GLU A 90 5.88 8.29 -8.40
CA GLU A 90 6.74 8.87 -9.44
C GLU A 90 7.26 7.81 -10.41
N ILE A 91 7.71 6.65 -9.89
CA ILE A 91 8.09 5.49 -10.71
C ILE A 91 6.95 5.07 -11.62
N LEU A 92 5.75 4.86 -11.06
CA LEU A 92 4.60 4.36 -11.82
C LEU A 92 4.06 5.37 -12.84
N ARG A 93 4.18 6.67 -12.57
CA ARG A 93 3.89 7.71 -13.58
C ARG A 93 4.85 7.65 -14.76
N GLN A 94 6.14 7.39 -14.51
CA GLN A 94 7.14 7.19 -15.57
C GLN A 94 6.89 5.94 -16.39
N GLU A 95 6.33 4.88 -15.79
CA GLU A 95 5.87 3.67 -16.49
C GLU A 95 4.53 3.86 -17.24
N GLY A 96 3.94 5.06 -17.21
CA GLY A 96 2.65 5.33 -17.87
C GLY A 96 1.43 4.77 -17.12
N LEU A 97 1.53 4.54 -15.82
CA LEU A 97 0.53 3.90 -14.96
C LEU A 97 -0.06 4.87 -13.91
N PRO A 98 -0.73 5.97 -14.32
CA PRO A 98 -1.16 7.02 -13.39
C PRO A 98 -2.20 6.55 -12.34
N LYS A 99 -3.06 5.58 -12.66
CA LYS A 99 -4.02 5.01 -11.70
C LYS A 99 -3.31 4.18 -10.62
N HIS A 100 -2.33 3.35 -11.00
CA HIS A 100 -1.50 2.58 -10.07
C HIS A 100 -0.64 3.51 -9.21
N ALA A 101 -0.14 4.60 -9.78
CA ALA A 101 0.58 5.64 -9.06
C ALA A 101 -0.26 6.25 -7.93
N ALA A 102 -1.56 6.49 -8.15
CA ALA A 102 -2.46 7.00 -7.13
C ALA A 102 -2.61 6.04 -5.94
N VAL A 103 -2.65 4.73 -6.20
CA VAL A 103 -2.67 3.70 -5.14
C VAL A 103 -1.35 3.71 -4.36
N ALA A 104 -0.21 3.68 -5.05
CA ALA A 104 1.11 3.71 -4.41
C ALA A 104 1.28 4.97 -3.55
N GLU A 105 0.84 6.13 -4.03
CA GLU A 105 0.94 7.41 -3.34
C GLU A 105 0.12 7.45 -2.04
N ARG A 106 -1.02 6.74 -1.97
CA ARG A 106 -2.03 6.91 -0.92
C ARG A 106 -2.21 5.72 0.01
N HIS A 107 -1.38 4.66 -0.12
CA HIS A 107 -1.53 3.46 0.72
C HIS A 107 -0.84 3.56 2.08
N THR A 108 0.13 4.49 2.25
CA THR A 108 0.95 4.56 3.47
C THR A 108 0.12 4.90 4.71
N GLY A 109 0.29 4.12 5.77
CA GLY A 109 -0.54 4.24 6.97
C GLY A 109 -2.02 3.95 6.67
N THR A 110 -2.90 4.88 6.93
CA THR A 110 -4.32 4.91 6.52
C THR A 110 -4.62 6.13 5.64
N GLY A 111 -3.60 6.54 4.87
CA GLY A 111 -3.51 7.84 4.23
C GLY A 111 -2.82 8.85 5.14
N ILE A 112 -2.06 9.77 4.55
CA ILE A 112 -1.35 10.83 5.25
C ILE A 112 -1.98 12.17 4.85
N THR A 113 -2.52 12.90 5.82
CA THR A 113 -3.13 14.20 5.58
C THR A 113 -2.09 15.33 5.55
N MET A 114 -2.41 16.46 4.91
CA MET A 114 -1.55 17.66 4.94
C MET A 114 -1.26 18.11 6.38
N GLU A 115 -2.27 18.03 7.26
CA GLU A 115 -2.11 18.36 8.67
C GLU A 115 -1.09 17.45 9.36
N GLN A 116 -1.12 16.15 9.08
CA GLN A 116 -0.16 15.20 9.60
C GLN A 116 1.25 15.49 9.09
N ILE A 117 1.42 15.81 7.81
CA ILE A 117 2.72 16.18 7.23
C ILE A 117 3.32 17.38 7.97
N MET A 118 2.52 18.43 8.19
CA MET A 118 2.97 19.64 8.90
C MET A 118 3.29 19.34 10.37
N ARG A 119 2.43 18.60 11.06
CA ARG A 119 2.58 18.27 12.48
C ARG A 119 3.83 17.45 12.75
N GLU A 120 4.10 16.47 11.89
CA GLU A 120 5.20 15.50 12.06
C GLU A 120 6.45 15.89 11.25
N ASN A 121 6.40 17.01 10.50
CA ASN A 121 7.47 17.48 9.61
C ASN A 121 7.99 16.36 8.68
N LEU A 122 7.04 15.67 8.01
CA LEU A 122 7.38 14.54 7.15
C LEU A 122 8.11 15.02 5.87
N PRO A 123 9.14 14.31 5.41
CA PRO A 123 9.93 14.68 4.23
C PRO A 123 9.24 14.29 2.90
N ILE A 124 7.95 14.62 2.76
CA ILE A 124 7.16 14.39 1.56
C ILE A 124 6.49 15.70 1.13
N PRO A 125 6.13 15.88 -0.15
CA PRO A 125 5.43 17.05 -0.61
C PRO A 125 4.14 17.33 0.18
N LEU A 126 3.83 18.60 0.44
CA LEU A 126 2.67 19.02 1.19
C LEU A 126 1.40 18.89 0.35
N GLN A 127 0.77 17.74 0.40
CA GLN A 127 -0.51 17.42 -0.23
C GLN A 127 -1.26 16.34 0.56
N ASP A 128 -2.53 16.12 0.22
CA ASP A 128 -3.34 15.08 0.85
C ASP A 128 -3.14 13.73 0.16
N TYR A 129 -2.60 12.76 0.88
CA TYR A 129 -2.38 11.38 0.48
C TYR A 129 -3.45 10.42 1.01
N SER A 130 -4.63 10.90 1.33
CA SER A 130 -5.74 10.03 1.75
C SER A 130 -6.27 9.22 0.56
N PRO A 131 -6.59 7.92 0.73
CA PRO A 131 -7.18 7.10 -0.32
C PRO A 131 -8.58 7.61 -0.68
N ARG A 132 -8.88 7.72 -1.98
CA ARG A 132 -10.08 8.36 -2.52
C ARG A 132 -11.06 7.35 -3.11
N THR A 133 -10.57 6.47 -3.99
CA THR A 133 -11.41 5.45 -4.64
C THR A 133 -11.58 4.23 -3.75
N LEU A 134 -12.53 3.38 -4.09
CA LEU A 134 -12.77 2.14 -3.35
C LEU A 134 -11.57 1.20 -3.43
N GLU A 135 -10.93 1.11 -4.60
CA GLU A 135 -9.72 0.30 -4.80
C GLU A 135 -8.52 0.84 -3.99
N GLU A 136 -8.33 2.18 -3.94
CA GLU A 136 -7.28 2.80 -3.13
C GLU A 136 -7.48 2.48 -1.64
N LYS A 137 -8.72 2.59 -1.13
CA LYS A 137 -9.07 2.25 0.25
C LYS A 137 -8.87 0.76 0.53
N LEU A 138 -9.28 -0.10 -0.39
CA LEU A 138 -9.18 -1.54 -0.25
C LEU A 138 -7.73 -2.00 -0.13
N ILE A 139 -6.85 -1.52 -1.02
CA ILE A 139 -5.43 -1.88 -0.99
C ILE A 139 -4.75 -1.27 0.24
N CYS A 140 -5.05 -0.02 0.57
CA CYS A 140 -4.58 0.63 1.80
C CYS A 140 -4.96 -0.17 3.05
N TYR A 141 -6.19 -0.67 3.13
CA TYR A 141 -6.67 -1.52 4.24
C TYR A 141 -5.95 -2.87 4.27
N ALA A 142 -5.92 -3.59 3.15
CA ALA A 142 -5.34 -4.93 3.04
C ALA A 142 -3.84 -4.93 3.41
N ASP A 143 -3.08 -3.90 3.04
CA ASP A 143 -1.66 -3.78 3.38
C ASP A 143 -1.39 -3.76 4.89
N LYS A 144 -2.32 -3.26 5.71
CA LYS A 144 -2.08 -3.15 7.17
C LYS A 144 -1.87 -4.49 7.84
N PHE A 145 -2.37 -5.58 7.26
CA PHE A 145 -2.30 -6.92 7.84
C PHE A 145 -0.94 -7.59 7.67
N TYR A 146 -0.08 -7.11 6.79
CA TYR A 146 1.18 -7.77 6.44
C TYR A 146 2.40 -6.94 6.82
N SER A 147 3.56 -7.57 6.82
CA SER A 147 4.83 -6.93 7.13
C SER A 147 5.94 -7.47 6.24
N LYS A 148 6.70 -6.59 5.63
CA LYS A 148 7.88 -6.93 4.83
C LYS A 148 9.00 -7.62 5.63
N THR A 149 9.00 -7.48 6.97
CA THR A 149 10.00 -8.12 7.85
C THR A 149 9.50 -9.43 8.48
N LYS A 150 8.24 -9.80 8.29
CA LYS A 150 7.60 -11.01 8.80
C LYS A 150 6.65 -11.57 7.75
N LEU A 151 7.21 -12.01 6.63
CA LEU A 151 6.45 -12.57 5.53
C LEU A 151 5.65 -13.80 5.97
N GLY A 152 4.48 -14.00 5.37
CA GLY A 152 3.61 -15.15 5.65
C GLY A 152 2.85 -15.07 6.98
N GLN A 153 2.89 -13.94 7.69
CA GLN A 153 2.19 -13.78 8.98
C GLN A 153 1.22 -12.60 8.94
N ASP A 154 -0.03 -12.86 9.26
CA ASP A 154 -1.05 -11.84 9.41
C ASP A 154 -0.92 -11.14 10.78
N LYS A 155 -1.05 -9.82 10.78
CA LYS A 155 -1.15 -9.05 12.01
C LYS A 155 -2.60 -9.06 12.50
N PRO A 156 -2.87 -9.39 13.77
CA PRO A 156 -4.21 -9.25 14.31
C PRO A 156 -4.63 -7.77 14.40
N MET A 157 -5.92 -7.48 14.26
CA MET A 157 -6.51 -6.13 14.31
C MET A 157 -6.03 -5.30 15.50
N SER A 158 -5.92 -5.91 16.69
CA SER A 158 -5.44 -5.23 17.89
C SER A 158 -4.01 -4.69 17.75
N LYS A 159 -3.14 -5.43 17.07
CA LYS A 159 -1.76 -5.00 16.78
C LYS A 159 -1.69 -3.92 15.72
N ILE A 160 -2.58 -3.98 14.73
CA ILE A 160 -2.70 -2.92 13.72
C ILE A 160 -3.11 -1.62 14.38
N ARG A 161 -4.20 -1.61 15.19
CA ARG A 161 -4.66 -0.44 15.92
C ARG A 161 -3.60 0.11 16.88
N GLN A 162 -2.91 -0.76 17.63
CA GLN A 162 -1.83 -0.36 18.52
C GLN A 162 -0.67 0.32 17.76
N HIS A 163 -0.36 -0.14 16.55
CA HIS A 163 0.67 0.47 15.71
C HIS A 163 0.22 1.83 15.18
N LEU A 164 -1.01 1.91 14.65
CA LEU A 164 -1.58 3.12 14.07
C LEU A 164 -1.79 4.23 15.11
N TRP A 165 -2.12 3.86 16.35
CA TRP A 165 -2.29 4.80 17.47
C TRP A 165 -1.06 5.69 17.71
N LYS A 166 0.14 5.21 17.36
CA LYS A 166 1.38 6.00 17.48
C LYS A 166 1.39 7.24 16.59
N TYR A 167 0.56 7.27 15.56
CA TYR A 167 0.44 8.36 14.59
C TYR A 167 -0.82 9.20 14.82
N GLY A 168 -1.54 8.94 15.92
CA GLY A 168 -2.74 9.67 16.32
C GLY A 168 -4.04 8.89 16.19
N SER A 169 -5.07 9.33 16.93
CA SER A 169 -6.41 8.73 16.92
C SER A 169 -7.04 8.74 15.53
N ASP A 170 -6.84 9.80 14.76
CA ASP A 170 -7.41 9.94 13.42
C ASP A 170 -6.96 8.83 12.47
N THR A 171 -5.71 8.35 12.63
CA THR A 171 -5.19 7.23 11.85
C THR A 171 -5.91 5.92 12.18
N VAL A 172 -6.24 5.70 13.44
CA VAL A 172 -7.04 4.54 13.88
C VAL A 172 -8.47 4.67 13.40
N ASN A 173 -9.09 5.85 13.51
CA ASN A 173 -10.46 6.07 13.07
C ASN A 173 -10.62 5.77 11.57
N ARG A 174 -9.70 6.24 10.73
CA ARG A 174 -9.70 5.91 9.29
C ARG A 174 -9.55 4.41 9.02
N PHE A 175 -8.75 3.71 9.82
CA PHE A 175 -8.65 2.25 9.73
C PHE A 175 -9.98 1.58 10.09
N ASP A 176 -10.63 2.01 11.17
CA ASP A 176 -11.90 1.45 11.63
C ASP A 176 -13.05 1.74 10.65
N GLU A 177 -13.06 2.90 9.98
CA GLU A 177 -13.95 3.20 8.87
C GLU A 177 -13.76 2.25 7.69
N MET A 178 -12.50 1.96 7.31
CA MET A 178 -12.21 1.00 6.26
C MET A 178 -12.59 -0.44 6.68
N GLN A 179 -12.36 -0.81 7.95
CA GLN A 179 -12.81 -2.10 8.46
C GLN A 179 -14.33 -2.24 8.40
N ALA A 180 -15.07 -1.24 8.83
CA ALA A 180 -16.53 -1.24 8.77
C ALA A 180 -17.06 -1.35 7.33
N LEU A 181 -16.32 -0.82 6.36
CA LEU A 181 -16.66 -0.90 4.94
C LEU A 181 -16.37 -2.30 4.35
N PHE A 182 -15.21 -2.87 4.64
CA PHE A 182 -14.70 -4.09 3.99
C PHE A 182 -14.97 -5.38 4.76
N GLU A 183 -14.94 -5.34 6.07
CA GLU A 183 -15.09 -6.51 6.94
C GLU A 183 -15.91 -6.18 8.20
N PRO A 184 -17.19 -5.79 8.06
CA PRO A 184 -18.01 -5.29 9.18
C PRO A 184 -18.23 -6.30 10.31
N ASN A 185 -18.05 -7.59 10.05
CA ASN A 185 -18.28 -8.69 11.00
C ASN A 185 -16.99 -9.29 11.57
N SER A 186 -15.83 -8.68 11.32
CA SER A 186 -14.51 -9.19 11.74
C SER A 186 -14.01 -8.59 13.07
#